data_c6f86442791c311a11ec9cf0d5317ac5
#
_entry.id   c6f86442791c311a11ec9cf0d5317ac5
#
_cell.length_a   1.000
_cell.length_b   1.000
_cell.length_c   1.000
_cell.angle_alpha   90.00
_cell.angle_beta   90.00
_cell.angle_gamma   90.00
#
_symmetry.space_group_name_H-M   'P 1'
#
loop_
_entity.id
_entity.type
_entity.pdbx_description
1 polymer ?
#
loop_
_entity_poly.entity_id
_entity_poly.type
_entity_poly.pdbx_seq_one_letter_code
_entity_poly.pdbx_strand_id
1 'polypeptide(L)' 'MDSVQTNAMTTGSYLVACPALHERETVHSLDQAADVGYSMHEESGSYAWVEDWLGHTVMEYGEVVDGIADLLFA' A
#
# COMPACT_ATOMS: atom_id res chain seq x y z
N MET A 1 -7.10 22.50 15.29
CA MET A 1 -6.95 22.10 14.81
C MET A 1 -6.80 21.20 14.19
N ASP A 2 -6.71 20.87 13.94
CA ASP A 2 -6.64 19.97 13.47
C ASP A 2 -6.77 19.62 12.18
N SER A 3 -7.27 20.23 11.35
CA SER A 3 -7.39 20.02 9.96
C SER A 3 -6.08 19.88 9.26
N VAL A 4 -5.07 20.34 9.85
CA VAL A 4 -3.74 20.17 9.26
C VAL A 4 -3.35 18.72 9.16
N GLN A 5 -4.06 17.85 9.82
CA GLN A 5 -3.75 16.44 9.78
C GLN A 5 -4.38 15.72 8.63
N THR A 6 -5.08 16.43 7.79
CA THR A 6 -5.85 15.81 6.73
C THR A 6 -5.04 14.88 5.85
N ASN A 7 -3.83 15.29 5.51
CA ASN A 7 -3.02 14.53 4.58
C ASN A 7 -1.93 13.72 5.24
N ALA A 8 -1.87 13.75 6.55
CA ALA A 8 -0.81 13.06 7.26
C ALA A 8 -1.37 11.82 7.90
N MET A 9 -0.66 10.71 7.74
CA MET A 9 -1.03 9.48 8.40
C MET A 9 -0.52 9.52 9.83
N THR A 10 -1.29 8.94 10.72
CA THR A 10 -0.89 8.83 12.11
C THR A 10 0.32 7.91 12.23
N THR A 11 1.27 8.28 13.08
CA THR A 11 2.42 7.44 13.35
C THR A 11 1.94 6.03 13.72
N GLY A 12 2.52 5.05 13.09
CA GLY A 12 2.12 3.66 13.32
C GLY A 12 1.04 3.17 12.39
N SER A 13 0.56 4.03 11.49
CA SER A 13 -0.42 3.63 10.47
C SER A 13 0.31 3.21 9.22
N TYR A 14 -0.35 2.34 8.43
CA TYR A 14 0.23 1.85 7.20
C TYR A 14 -0.79 1.94 6.09
N LEU A 15 -0.32 2.22 4.89
CA LEU A 15 -1.16 2.27 3.71
C LEU A 15 -0.89 1.04 2.88
N VAL A 16 -1.94 0.28 2.57
CA VAL A 16 -1.84 -0.87 1.69
C VAL A 16 -2.48 -0.50 0.37
N ALA A 17 -1.79 -0.73 -0.72
CA ALA A 17 -2.25 -0.33 -2.03
C ALA A 17 -2.14 -1.46 -3.02
N CYS A 18 -3.13 -1.58 -3.89
CA CYS A 18 -3.12 -2.55 -4.98
C CYS A 18 -3.72 -1.90 -6.21
N PRO A 19 -2.87 -1.46 -7.15
CA PRO A 19 -3.37 -0.76 -8.33
C PRO A 19 -4.36 -1.55 -9.16
N ALA A 20 -4.16 -2.87 -9.26
CA ALA A 20 -5.05 -3.69 -10.07
C ALA A 20 -6.48 -3.67 -9.57
N LEU A 21 -6.68 -3.47 -8.27
CA LEU A 21 -7.99 -3.40 -7.68
C LEU A 21 -8.48 -1.96 -7.53
N HIS A 22 -7.60 -0.99 -7.81
CA HIS A 22 -7.88 0.42 -7.58
C HIS A 22 -8.23 0.67 -6.13
N GLU A 23 -7.56 -0.04 -5.21
CA GLU A 23 -7.88 0.02 -3.80
C GLU A 23 -6.69 0.46 -2.97
N ARG A 24 -7.01 1.20 -1.92
CA ARG A 24 -6.08 1.57 -0.88
C ARG A 24 -6.76 1.40 0.45
N GLU A 25 -6.01 0.97 1.44
CA GLU A 25 -6.59 0.79 2.77
C GLU A 25 -5.57 1.21 3.81
N THR A 26 -6.02 1.99 4.79
CA THR A 26 -5.18 2.40 5.91
C THR A 26 -5.45 1.48 7.09
N VAL A 27 -4.38 0.94 7.65
CA VAL A 27 -4.48 0.04 8.81
C VAL A 27 -3.53 0.54 9.88
N HIS A 28 -3.63 -0.03 11.07
CA HIS A 28 -2.94 0.52 12.23
C HIS A 28 -1.89 -0.40 12.83
N SER A 29 -1.52 -1.46 12.14
CA SER A 29 -0.42 -2.31 12.57
C SER A 29 0.21 -2.96 11.35
N LEU A 30 1.47 -3.34 11.51
CA LEU A 30 2.17 -4.00 10.43
C LEU A 30 1.59 -5.38 10.15
N ASP A 31 1.16 -6.08 11.19
CA ASP A 31 0.53 -7.39 11.02
C ASP A 31 -0.74 -7.28 10.19
N GLN A 32 -1.55 -6.27 10.50
CA GLN A 32 -2.77 -6.05 9.76
C GLN A 32 -2.46 -5.65 8.32
N ALA A 33 -1.44 -4.83 8.14
CA ALA A 33 -1.04 -4.43 6.79
C ALA A 33 -0.60 -5.63 5.97
N ALA A 34 0.14 -6.54 6.60
CA ALA A 34 0.59 -7.75 5.91
C ALA A 34 -0.59 -8.59 5.44
N ASP A 35 -1.59 -8.76 6.31
CA ASP A 35 -2.76 -9.54 5.96
C ASP A 35 -3.53 -8.91 4.81
N VAL A 36 -3.74 -7.60 4.88
CA VAL A 36 -4.49 -6.91 3.84
C VAL A 36 -3.72 -6.93 2.52
N GLY A 37 -2.42 -6.68 2.59
CA GLY A 37 -1.60 -6.69 1.38
C GLY A 37 -1.60 -8.05 0.70
N TYR A 38 -1.45 -9.09 1.50
CA TYR A 38 -1.48 -10.44 0.95
C TYR A 38 -2.83 -10.76 0.33
N SER A 39 -3.91 -10.37 1.00
CA SER A 39 -5.25 -10.61 0.48
C SER A 39 -5.47 -9.89 -0.85
N MET A 40 -5.04 -8.63 -0.93
CA MET A 40 -5.18 -7.88 -2.17
C MET A 40 -4.37 -8.52 -3.29
N HIS A 41 -3.17 -8.98 -2.96
CA HIS A 41 -2.33 -9.64 -3.95
C HIS A 41 -2.99 -10.93 -4.44
N GLU A 42 -3.53 -11.72 -3.53
CA GLU A 42 -4.18 -12.98 -3.89
C GLU A 42 -5.44 -12.73 -4.72
N GLU A 43 -6.21 -11.74 -4.32
CA GLU A 43 -7.46 -11.45 -5.01
C GLU A 43 -7.22 -10.93 -6.41
N SER A 44 -6.23 -10.07 -6.57
CA SER A 44 -5.97 -9.44 -7.86
C SER A 44 -5.05 -10.26 -8.75
N GLY A 45 -4.24 -11.11 -8.14
CA GLY A 45 -3.19 -11.81 -8.87
C GLY A 45 -2.10 -10.86 -9.32
N SER A 46 -1.99 -9.69 -8.70
CA SER A 46 -1.11 -8.65 -9.15
C SER A 46 -0.35 -8.04 -7.98
N TYR A 47 0.50 -7.08 -8.29
CA TYR A 47 1.39 -6.45 -7.32
C TYR A 47 0.61 -5.62 -6.31
N ALA A 48 0.98 -5.74 -5.04
CA ALA A 48 0.45 -4.93 -3.97
C ALA A 48 1.61 -4.55 -3.04
N TRP A 49 1.48 -3.42 -2.34
CA TRP A 49 2.56 -3.01 -1.45
C TRP A 49 2.01 -2.31 -0.23
N VAL A 50 2.88 -2.18 0.78
CA VAL A 50 2.55 -1.50 2.02
C VAL A 50 3.55 -0.37 2.23
N GLU A 51 3.04 0.82 2.57
CA GLU A 51 3.86 1.97 2.91
C GLU A 51 3.63 2.33 4.37
N ASP A 52 4.68 2.84 5.01
CA ASP A 52 4.52 3.34 6.35
C ASP A 52 4.00 4.78 6.32
N TRP A 53 3.87 5.38 7.51
CA TRP A 53 3.30 6.72 7.61
C TRP A 53 4.24 7.79 7.07
N LEU A 54 5.47 7.44 6.76
CA LEU A 54 6.43 8.35 6.15
C LEU A 54 6.48 8.19 4.64
N GLY A 55 5.70 7.27 4.09
CA GLY A 55 5.67 7.06 2.66
C GLY A 55 6.68 6.07 2.14
N HIS A 56 7.36 5.36 3.04
CA HIS A 56 8.37 4.39 2.63
C HIS A 56 7.73 3.02 2.45
N THR A 57 8.06 2.34 1.36
CA THR A 57 7.57 1.00 1.12
C THR A 57 8.26 0.04 2.08
N VAL A 58 7.48 -0.69 2.86
CA VAL A 58 8.01 -1.60 3.85
C VAL A 58 7.72 -3.06 3.51
N MET A 59 6.76 -3.33 2.63
CA MET A 59 6.47 -4.68 2.18
C MET A 59 5.94 -4.66 0.76
N GLU A 60 6.21 -5.74 0.02
CA GLU A 60 5.72 -5.89 -1.34
C GLU A 60 5.27 -7.31 -1.54
N TYR A 61 4.20 -7.47 -2.31
CA TYR A 61 3.66 -8.79 -2.65
C TYR A 61 3.57 -8.90 -4.16
N GLY A 62 4.15 -9.97 -4.69
CA GLY A 62 4.18 -10.18 -6.12
C GLY A 62 5.38 -9.50 -6.74
N GLU A 63 5.40 -9.45 -8.05
CA GLU A 63 6.51 -8.87 -8.79
C GLU A 63 6.02 -7.74 -9.65
N VAL A 64 6.85 -6.70 -9.77
CA VAL A 64 6.57 -5.61 -10.68
C VAL A 64 6.99 -6.08 -12.07
N VAL A 65 6.01 -6.30 -12.94
CA VAL A 65 6.33 -6.70 -14.31
C VAL A 65 6.68 -5.47 -15.13
N ASP A 66 7.37 -5.68 -16.25
CA ASP A 66 7.90 -4.58 -17.04
C ASP A 66 6.86 -3.54 -17.39
N GLY A 67 5.68 -3.97 -17.82
CA GLY A 67 4.65 -3.02 -18.18
C GLY A 67 4.19 -2.17 -17.02
N ILE A 68 4.10 -2.77 -15.86
CA ILE A 68 3.71 -2.05 -14.66
C ILE A 68 4.79 -1.07 -14.25
N ALA A 69 6.04 -1.49 -14.35
CA ALA A 69 7.15 -0.61 -14.03
C ALA A 69 7.13 0.64 -14.89
N ASP A 70 6.86 0.47 -16.17
CA ASP A 70 6.78 1.61 -17.08
C ASP A 70 5.66 2.55 -16.67
N LEU A 71 4.52 2.01 -16.28
CA LEU A 71 3.40 2.82 -15.86
C LEU A 71 3.71 3.58 -14.57
N LEU A 72 4.45 2.95 -13.68
CA LEU A 72 4.74 3.57 -12.39
C LEU A 72 5.84 4.62 -12.49
N PHE A 73 6.77 4.46 -13.41
CA PHE A 73 7.94 5.32 -13.47
C PHE A 73 8.05 6.16 -14.73
N ALA A 74 7.10 6.03 -15.61
CA ALA A 74 7.09 6.85 -16.82
C ALA A 74 6.52 8.26 -16.57
#